data_9499918fd76513b45111b67c4a20dc21
#
_entry.id   9499918fd76513b45111b67c4a20dc21
#
_cell.length_a   1.000
_cell.length_b   1.000
_cell.length_c   1.000
_cell.angle_alpha   90.00
_cell.angle_beta   90.00
_cell.angle_gamma   90.00
#
_symmetry.space_group_name_H-M   'P 1'
#
loop_
_entity.id
_entity.type
_entity.pdbx_description
1 polymer ?
#
loop_
_entity_poly.entity_id
_entity_poly.type
_entity_poly.pdbx_seq_one_letter_code
_entity_poly.pdbx_strand_id
1 'polypeptide(L)'
;MSKPILTVSLKCYEPKTYGNNDVERKKELRDLILSKIEDIIEIQKKCRGKRLSFDVCFNLFSDSGVEGRKTKDLDNMLKIFCDVFPDFIDRDKTVKGLGLIEDDRDDLIFEIFCEKRLVGFESEEGIDFSIYEYPKL
;
A
#
# COMPACT_ATOMS: atom_id res chain seq x y z
N MET A 1 22.63 -8.62 -1.41
CA MET A 1 21.51 -7.75 -1.03
C MET A 1 20.39 -7.82 -2.05
N SER A 2 19.19 -7.99 -1.58
CA SER A 2 18.03 -8.01 -2.46
C SER A 2 17.70 -6.61 -2.96
N LYS A 3 17.36 -6.54 -4.22
CA LYS A 3 16.78 -5.31 -4.78
C LYS A 3 15.26 -5.39 -4.70
N PRO A 4 14.59 -4.30 -4.38
CA PRO A 4 13.13 -4.32 -4.43
C PRO A 4 12.65 -4.50 -5.87
N ILE A 5 11.52 -5.20 -6.01
CA ILE A 5 10.82 -5.28 -7.29
C ILE A 5 10.24 -3.91 -7.62
N LEU A 6 9.74 -3.24 -6.60
CA LEU A 6 9.08 -1.95 -6.75
C LEU A 6 9.33 -1.11 -5.50
N THR A 7 9.62 0.16 -5.69
CA THR A 7 9.69 1.14 -4.60
C THR A 7 8.87 2.35 -5.01
N VAL A 8 7.97 2.78 -4.14
CA VAL A 8 7.07 3.91 -4.40
C VAL A 8 7.05 4.83 -3.19
N SER A 9 7.09 6.13 -3.46
CA SER A 9 6.91 7.15 -2.43
C SER A 9 5.74 8.04 -2.85
N LEU A 10 4.68 8.04 -2.05
CA LEU A 10 3.53 8.91 -2.24
C LEU A 10 3.63 10.06 -1.26
N LYS A 11 3.61 11.29 -1.76
CA LYS A 11 3.65 12.51 -0.96
C LYS A 11 2.37 13.29 -1.15
N CYS A 12 2.08 14.18 -0.22
CA CYS A 12 0.87 15.00 -0.25
C CYS A 12 -0.40 14.15 -0.34
N TYR A 13 -0.40 13.01 0.32
CA TYR A 13 -1.49 12.06 0.34
C TYR A 13 -1.76 11.63 1.78
N GLU A 14 -2.98 11.83 2.23
CA GLU A 14 -3.36 11.40 3.57
C GLU A 14 -3.74 9.90 3.54
N PRO A 15 -2.98 9.03 4.23
CA PRO A 15 -3.32 7.60 4.26
C PRO A 15 -4.73 7.39 4.82
N LYS A 16 -5.51 6.55 4.14
CA LYS A 16 -6.91 6.30 4.49
C LYS A 16 -7.03 5.07 5.37
N THR A 17 -8.05 5.08 6.22
CA THR A 17 -8.37 3.93 7.06
C THR A 17 -9.57 3.19 6.51
N TYR A 18 -9.68 1.92 6.88
CA TYR A 18 -10.82 1.09 6.54
C TYR A 18 -12.10 1.66 7.16
N GLY A 19 -13.19 1.68 6.40
CA GLY A 19 -14.47 2.24 6.85
C GLY A 19 -15.45 2.35 5.70
N ASN A 20 -16.33 3.34 5.76
CA ASN A 20 -17.30 3.59 4.69
C ASN A 20 -16.57 4.10 3.44
N ASN A 21 -17.10 3.79 2.26
CA ASN A 21 -16.56 4.20 0.97
C ASN A 21 -15.15 3.64 0.69
N ASP A 22 -14.91 2.43 1.14
CA ASP A 22 -13.59 1.80 0.98
C ASP A 22 -13.18 1.66 -0.48
N VAL A 23 -14.12 1.36 -1.37
CA VAL A 23 -13.82 1.21 -2.80
C VAL A 23 -13.23 2.50 -3.37
N GLU A 24 -13.82 3.65 -3.03
CA GLU A 24 -13.31 4.94 -3.51
C GLU A 24 -11.92 5.24 -2.95
N ARG A 25 -11.69 4.95 -1.68
CA ARG A 25 -10.37 5.15 -1.05
C ARG A 25 -9.30 4.26 -1.70
N LYS A 26 -9.66 3.03 -2.00
CA LYS A 26 -8.76 2.08 -2.66
C LYS A 26 -8.48 2.48 -4.10
N LYS A 27 -9.48 2.96 -4.83
CA LYS A 27 -9.31 3.48 -6.20
C LYS A 27 -8.34 4.66 -6.23
N GLU A 28 -8.50 5.59 -5.31
CA GLU A 28 -7.60 6.74 -5.21
C GLU A 28 -6.16 6.28 -4.99
N LEU A 29 -5.96 5.37 -4.03
CA LEU A 29 -4.63 4.85 -3.74
C LEU A 29 -4.05 4.09 -4.93
N ARG A 30 -4.86 3.22 -5.56
CA ARG A 30 -4.45 2.49 -6.77
C ARG A 30 -3.96 3.45 -7.85
N ASP A 31 -4.72 4.50 -8.11
CA ASP A 31 -4.39 5.45 -9.16
C ASP A 31 -3.11 6.22 -8.86
N LEU A 32 -2.91 6.59 -7.60
CA LEU A 32 -1.69 7.25 -7.18
C LEU A 32 -0.48 6.33 -7.35
N ILE A 33 -0.60 5.07 -6.97
CA ILE A 33 0.48 4.10 -7.13
C ILE A 33 0.78 3.90 -8.62
N LEU A 34 -0.26 3.72 -9.45
CA LEU A 34 -0.09 3.57 -10.90
C LEU A 34 0.65 4.75 -11.51
N SER A 35 0.38 5.95 -11.02
CA SER A 35 1.05 7.16 -11.54
C SER A 35 2.55 7.15 -11.30
N LYS A 36 3.05 6.30 -10.40
CA LYS A 36 4.47 6.18 -10.06
C LYS A 36 5.15 4.99 -10.73
N ILE A 37 4.42 4.19 -11.50
CA ILE A 37 4.95 3.00 -12.15
C ILE A 37 5.00 3.23 -13.66
N GLU A 38 6.19 3.10 -14.25
CA GLU A 38 6.35 3.28 -15.70
C GLU A 38 5.79 2.11 -16.48
N ASP A 39 6.04 0.88 -16.03
CA ASP A 39 5.64 -0.33 -16.74
C ASP A 39 4.99 -1.30 -15.75
N ILE A 40 3.67 -1.18 -15.62
CA ILE A 40 2.91 -2.04 -14.70
C ILE A 40 2.98 -3.51 -15.13
N ILE A 41 3.01 -3.78 -16.43
CA ILE A 41 3.06 -5.15 -16.95
C ILE A 41 4.33 -5.84 -16.48
N GLU A 42 5.44 -5.15 -16.52
CA GLU A 42 6.71 -5.71 -16.05
C GLU A 42 6.69 -5.99 -14.55
N ILE A 43 6.14 -5.06 -13.76
CA ILE A 43 6.02 -5.25 -12.32
C ILE A 43 5.11 -6.43 -12.02
N GLN A 44 3.99 -6.56 -12.74
CA GLN A 44 3.09 -7.70 -12.59
C GLN A 44 3.82 -9.02 -12.83
N LYS A 45 4.62 -9.09 -13.88
CA LYS A 45 5.40 -10.30 -14.19
C LYS A 45 6.38 -10.66 -13.09
N LYS A 46 6.96 -9.67 -12.45
CA LYS A 46 7.92 -9.89 -11.37
C LYS A 46 7.28 -10.30 -10.05
N CYS A 47 6.01 -9.99 -9.85
CA CYS A 47 5.31 -10.26 -8.60
C CYS A 47 4.42 -11.51 -8.64
N ARG A 48 3.71 -11.72 -9.75
CA ARG A 48 2.68 -12.75 -9.81
C ARG A 48 3.27 -14.14 -9.66
N GLY A 49 2.62 -14.96 -8.82
CA GLY A 49 3.05 -16.32 -8.54
C GLY A 49 4.24 -16.45 -7.61
N LYS A 50 4.76 -15.35 -7.11
CA LYS A 50 5.93 -15.37 -6.23
C LYS A 50 5.55 -15.05 -4.81
N ARG A 51 6.39 -15.52 -3.88
CA ARG A 51 6.26 -15.15 -2.47
C ARG A 51 6.82 -13.75 -2.32
N LEU A 52 6.10 -12.89 -1.63
CA LEU A 52 6.43 -11.47 -1.54
C LEU A 52 6.66 -11.02 -0.11
N SER A 53 7.50 -10.01 0.02
CA SER A 53 7.73 -9.28 1.27
C SER A 53 7.46 -7.81 1.02
N PHE A 54 6.68 -7.21 1.91
CA PHE A 54 6.31 -5.80 1.83
C PHE A 54 6.93 -5.02 2.98
N ASP A 55 7.54 -3.89 2.66
CA ASP A 55 7.93 -2.89 3.65
C ASP A 55 7.06 -1.66 3.40
N VAL A 56 6.33 -1.19 4.40
CA VAL A 56 5.47 -0.02 4.24
C VAL A 56 5.56 0.91 5.43
N CYS A 57 5.67 2.20 5.16
CA CYS A 57 5.65 3.24 6.17
C CYS A 57 4.53 4.23 5.86
N PHE A 58 3.62 4.42 6.82
CA PHE A 58 2.57 5.41 6.74
C PHE A 58 3.05 6.68 7.44
N ASN A 59 3.25 7.74 6.67
CA ASN A 59 3.70 9.02 7.18
C ASN A 59 2.47 9.89 7.48
N LEU A 60 2.28 10.28 8.73
CA LEU A 60 1.11 11.01 9.19
C LEU A 60 1.51 12.39 9.68
N PHE A 61 0.77 13.40 9.22
CA PHE A 61 1.00 14.77 9.66
C PHE A 61 -0.02 15.14 10.73
N SER A 62 0.48 15.57 11.89
CA SER A 62 -0.22 16.30 12.95
C SER A 62 -1.39 15.65 13.69
N ASP A 63 -1.86 14.47 13.33
CA ASP A 63 -2.98 13.87 14.08
C ASP A 63 -2.66 13.66 15.54
N SER A 64 -1.41 13.45 15.85
CA SER A 64 -0.95 13.13 17.17
C SER A 64 -0.64 14.35 18.01
N GLY A 65 -0.55 15.53 17.41
CA GLY A 65 -0.21 16.74 18.12
C GLY A 65 -1.39 17.39 18.83
N VAL A 66 -2.59 16.88 18.58
CA VAL A 66 -3.80 17.47 19.17
C VAL A 66 -4.22 16.66 20.38
N GLU A 67 -4.28 17.32 21.52
CA GLU A 67 -4.66 16.69 22.78
C GLU A 67 -6.00 15.98 22.65
N GLY A 68 -6.06 14.72 23.12
CA GLY A 68 -7.26 13.91 23.08
C GLY A 68 -7.57 13.25 21.75
N ARG A 69 -6.79 13.48 20.70
CA ARG A 69 -6.98 12.80 19.41
C ARG A 69 -6.11 11.57 19.30
N LYS A 70 -6.68 10.53 18.75
CA LYS A 70 -5.93 9.32 18.42
C LYS A 70 -5.36 9.44 17.03
N THR A 71 -4.16 8.89 16.82
CA THR A 71 -3.64 8.69 15.47
C THR A 71 -4.45 7.57 14.81
N LYS A 72 -4.37 7.50 13.48
CA LYS A 72 -5.03 6.44 12.73
C LYS A 72 -4.46 5.08 13.09
N ASP A 73 -5.31 4.07 13.16
CA ASP A 73 -4.90 2.71 13.48
C ASP A 73 -4.07 2.12 12.33
N LEU A 74 -2.93 1.57 12.69
CA LEU A 74 -2.00 1.00 11.72
C LEU A 74 -2.64 -0.13 10.92
N ASP A 75 -3.37 -1.03 11.58
CA ASP A 75 -4.01 -2.17 10.91
C ASP A 75 -5.10 -1.73 9.94
N ASN A 76 -5.83 -0.66 10.25
CA ASN A 76 -6.86 -0.13 9.36
C ASN A 76 -6.28 0.53 8.11
N MET A 77 -5.14 1.20 8.25
CA MET A 77 -4.43 1.74 7.09
C MET A 77 -3.85 0.61 6.24
N LEU A 78 -3.33 -0.43 6.90
CA LEU A 78 -2.73 -1.57 6.20
C LEU A 78 -3.78 -2.33 5.38
N LYS A 79 -5.02 -2.44 5.87
CA LYS A 79 -6.10 -3.07 5.11
C LYS A 79 -6.36 -2.36 3.78
N ILE A 80 -6.49 -1.06 3.80
CA ILE A 80 -6.69 -0.27 2.58
C ILE A 80 -5.50 -0.48 1.64
N PHE A 81 -4.30 -0.41 2.19
CA PHE A 81 -3.08 -0.57 1.40
C PHE A 81 -3.00 -1.94 0.73
N CYS A 82 -3.22 -3.00 1.48
CA CYS A 82 -3.09 -4.36 0.94
C CYS A 82 -4.14 -4.67 -0.11
N ASP A 83 -5.32 -4.07 -0.01
CA ASP A 83 -6.44 -4.41 -0.88
C ASP A 83 -6.34 -3.86 -2.30
N VAL A 84 -5.33 -3.03 -2.60
CA VAL A 84 -5.16 -2.48 -3.95
C VAL A 84 -4.26 -3.34 -4.83
N PHE A 85 -3.55 -4.31 -4.28
CA PHE A 85 -2.57 -5.10 -5.04
C PHE A 85 -3.15 -6.28 -5.81
N PRO A 86 -4.25 -6.92 -5.38
CA PRO A 86 -4.86 -8.00 -6.17
C PRO A 86 -5.44 -7.53 -7.50
N ASP A 87 -5.98 -8.46 -8.27
CA ASP A 87 -6.60 -8.17 -9.56
C ASP A 87 -7.79 -7.24 -9.45
N PHE A 88 -8.57 -7.37 -8.35
CA PHE A 88 -9.76 -6.56 -8.13
C PHE A 88 -9.80 -6.02 -6.71
N ILE A 89 -10.29 -4.79 -6.61
CA ILE A 89 -10.42 -4.09 -5.34
C ILE A 89 -11.71 -4.51 -4.62
N ASP A 90 -12.77 -4.75 -5.39
CA ASP A 90 -14.09 -5.02 -4.86
C ASP A 90 -14.44 -6.51 -4.94
N ARG A 91 -15.38 -6.92 -4.08
CA ARG A 91 -15.84 -8.30 -4.02
C ARG A 91 -16.52 -8.75 -5.31
N ASP A 92 -17.21 -7.84 -5.98
CA ASP A 92 -17.95 -8.15 -7.20
C ASP A 92 -17.06 -8.20 -8.45
N LYS A 93 -15.77 -7.93 -8.28
CA LYS A 93 -14.77 -7.99 -9.36
C LYS A 93 -15.11 -7.05 -10.52
N THR A 94 -15.52 -5.84 -10.20
CA THR A 94 -15.85 -4.80 -11.19
C THR A 94 -14.79 -3.69 -11.24
N VAL A 95 -14.03 -3.51 -10.17
CA VAL A 95 -13.00 -2.47 -10.06
C VAL A 95 -11.64 -3.12 -9.99
N LYS A 96 -10.81 -2.89 -11.00
CA LYS A 96 -9.48 -3.49 -11.08
C LYS A 96 -8.54 -2.94 -10.03
N GLY A 97 -7.76 -3.83 -9.42
CA GLY A 97 -6.61 -3.46 -8.61
C GLY A 97 -5.35 -3.33 -9.45
N LEU A 98 -4.21 -3.38 -8.79
CA LEU A 98 -2.91 -3.28 -9.48
C LEU A 98 -2.52 -4.57 -10.20
N GLY A 99 -3.14 -5.70 -9.85
CA GLY A 99 -2.85 -6.98 -10.50
C GLY A 99 -1.48 -7.54 -10.22
N LEU A 100 -0.85 -7.14 -9.12
CA LEU A 100 0.45 -7.68 -8.72
C LEU A 100 0.31 -9.04 -8.05
N ILE A 101 -0.86 -9.33 -7.52
CA ILE A 101 -1.19 -10.57 -6.84
C ILE A 101 -2.50 -11.06 -7.45
N GLU A 102 -2.58 -12.37 -7.77
CA GLU A 102 -3.83 -12.94 -8.24
C GLU A 102 -4.87 -12.90 -7.11
N ASP A 103 -6.14 -12.81 -7.48
CA ASP A 103 -7.22 -12.88 -6.50
C ASP A 103 -7.11 -14.17 -5.68
N ASP A 104 -7.43 -14.06 -4.40
CA ASP A 104 -7.40 -15.17 -3.44
C ASP A 104 -6.01 -15.77 -3.23
N ARG A 105 -4.94 -15.06 -3.61
CA ARG A 105 -3.57 -15.51 -3.40
C ARG A 105 -2.77 -14.61 -2.45
N ASP A 106 -3.45 -13.98 -1.49
CA ASP A 106 -2.77 -13.25 -0.40
C ASP A 106 -1.91 -14.18 0.47
N ASP A 107 -2.11 -15.50 0.36
CA ASP A 107 -1.22 -16.48 0.97
C ASP A 107 0.22 -16.36 0.46
N LEU A 108 0.44 -15.68 -0.66
CA LEU A 108 1.78 -15.43 -1.19
C LEU A 108 2.47 -14.22 -0.58
N ILE A 109 1.76 -13.44 0.21
CA ILE A 109 2.41 -12.40 1.02
C ILE A 109 2.94 -13.09 2.28
N PHE A 110 4.25 -13.30 2.31
CA PHE A 110 4.90 -14.05 3.39
C PHE A 110 5.34 -13.15 4.53
N GLU A 111 5.53 -11.85 4.25
CA GLU A 111 6.13 -10.96 5.24
C GLU A 111 5.66 -9.53 4.99
N ILE A 112 5.27 -8.85 6.05
CA ILE A 112 4.95 -7.43 6.00
C ILE A 112 5.63 -6.76 7.18
N PHE A 113 6.49 -5.79 6.88
CA PHE A 113 7.00 -4.86 7.86
C PHE A 113 6.27 -3.55 7.66
N CYS A 114 5.57 -3.08 8.68
CA CYS A 114 4.86 -1.82 8.57
C CYS A 114 5.04 -0.97 9.83
N GLU A 115 5.09 0.32 9.62
CA GLU A 115 5.14 1.28 10.70
C GLU A 115 4.32 2.51 10.35
N LYS A 116 3.93 3.26 11.35
CA LYS A 116 3.43 4.61 11.15
C LYS A 116 4.44 5.57 11.75
N ARG A 117 4.65 6.69 11.07
CA ARG A 117 5.64 7.68 11.45
C ARG A 117 5.01 9.06 11.40
N LEU A 118 5.38 9.91 12.34
CA LEU A 118 4.93 11.29 12.33
C LEU A 118 5.89 12.14 11.52
N VAL A 119 5.34 13.00 10.68
CA VAL A 119 6.14 13.91 9.87
C VAL A 119 5.82 15.36 10.23
N GLY A 120 6.79 16.23 10.02
CA GLY A 120 6.70 17.63 10.44
C GLY A 120 6.00 18.56 9.47
N PHE A 121 5.76 18.12 8.24
CA PHE A 121 5.14 18.97 7.20
C PHE A 121 4.06 18.18 6.48
N GLU A 122 2.96 18.85 6.16
CA GLU A 122 1.85 18.25 5.44
C GLU A 122 2.28 17.68 4.09
N SER A 123 3.23 18.32 3.44
CA SER A 123 3.75 17.85 2.15
C SER A 123 4.48 16.50 2.23
N GLU A 124 4.88 16.10 3.43
CA GLU A 124 5.56 14.82 3.65
C GLU A 124 4.59 13.68 4.00
N GLU A 125 3.32 14.01 4.25
CA GLU A 125 2.31 13.00 4.54
C GLU A 125 2.11 12.10 3.35
N GLY A 126 2.03 10.78 3.59
CA GLY A 126 1.86 9.82 2.51
C GLY A 126 2.25 8.42 2.90
N ILE A 127 2.64 7.65 1.89
CA ILE A 127 3.04 6.25 2.07
C ILE A 127 4.33 6.01 1.30
N ASP A 128 5.31 5.42 1.97
CA ASP A 128 6.52 4.90 1.33
C ASP A 128 6.48 3.39 1.42
N PHE A 129 6.65 2.69 0.30
CA PHE A 129 6.69 1.23 0.36
C PHE A 129 7.64 0.64 -0.65
N SER A 130 8.07 -0.59 -0.36
CA SER A 130 8.85 -1.42 -1.28
C SER A 130 8.31 -2.84 -1.25
N ILE A 131 8.38 -3.50 -2.39
CA ILE A 131 8.00 -4.91 -2.54
C ILE A 131 9.24 -5.67 -2.97
N TYR A 132 9.47 -6.80 -2.29
CA TYR A 132 10.60 -7.69 -2.58
C TYR A 132 10.08 -9.10 -2.84
N GLU A 133 10.84 -9.87 -3.58
CA GLU A 133 10.62 -11.31 -3.57
C GLU A 133 11.11 -11.86 -2.24
N TYR A 134 10.30 -12.72 -1.61
CA TYR A 134 10.65 -13.33 -0.33
C TYR A 134 11.50 -14.60 -0.58
N PRO A 135 12.55 -14.86 0.20
CA PRO A 135 13.04 -14.01 1.29
C PRO A 135 13.90 -12.86 0.77
N LYS A 136 13.92 -11.78 1.53
CA LYS A 136 14.85 -10.67 1.29
C LYS A 136 16.23 -11.07 1.79
N LEU A 137 17.17 -11.16 0.91
CA LEU A 137 18.55 -11.55 1.27
C LEU A 137 19.52 -10.45 0.95
#